data_d327f21b92146e659a7d3cc0abd4c37e
#
_entry.id   d327f21b92146e659a7d3cc0abd4c37e
#
_cell.length_a   1.000
_cell.length_b   1.000
_cell.length_c   1.000
_cell.angle_alpha   90.00
_cell.angle_beta   90.00
_cell.angle_gamma   90.00
#
_symmetry.space_group_name_H-M   'P 1'
#
loop_
_entity.id
_entity.type
_entity.pdbx_description
1 polymer ?
#
loop_
_entity_poly.entity_id
_entity_poly.type
_entity_poly.pdbx_seq_one_letter_code
_entity_poly.pdbx_strand_id
1 'polypeptide(L)'
;TLMLTTAQIKERATYIGSSDAKTVATANYDEWDKLIAQKKGEDVWKPNKQTQLLMDAGSHLEPFIIDKWAEQEKRQVDFRGGGKTILRNRVPLHSTFDGRVVGSNAPLEIKAHFGFKDIDELADFYAPQCQHHMIVAGVNVCFFVAMFGVRCRIEWRMLKKDERWCEDYLANCKSFWAHYQGDTPHDPIPLPPVDHSDMYTIDDMRSLDGWTDEDDHLFGFQAQHIIDSKEAVKIGDEAKNMFKDKLPKNCRRMDYDIGGNLKGHKIRITRSRSGTMTCSHIAPKEAKDD
;
A
#
# COMPACT_ATOMS: atom_id res chain seq x y z
N THR A 1 4.80 20.01 3.47
CA THR A 1 5.78 19.58 4.49
C THR A 1 7.13 20.12 4.08
N LEU A 2 7.68 21.01 4.89
CA LEU A 2 9.03 21.51 4.73
C LEU A 2 9.98 20.31 4.75
N MET A 3 11.04 20.35 3.92
CA MET A 3 12.15 19.40 4.06
C MET A 3 12.53 19.31 5.54
N LEU A 4 12.91 18.10 6.00
CA LEU A 4 13.36 17.94 7.38
C LEU A 4 14.44 18.98 7.68
N THR A 5 14.23 19.73 8.74
CA THR A 5 15.23 20.69 9.21
C THR A 5 16.44 19.94 9.74
N THR A 6 17.59 20.59 9.78
CA THR A 6 18.80 20.02 10.41
C THR A 6 18.54 19.53 11.83
N ALA A 7 17.67 20.23 12.58
CA ALA A 7 17.27 19.82 13.93
C ALA A 7 16.48 18.50 13.91
N GLN A 8 15.53 18.36 13.01
CA GLN A 8 14.74 17.11 12.85
C GLN A 8 15.60 15.92 12.39
N ILE A 9 16.57 16.15 11.50
CA ILE A 9 17.53 15.11 11.10
C ILE A 9 18.34 14.66 12.31
N LYS A 10 18.89 15.58 13.09
CA LYS A 10 19.64 15.28 14.31
C LYS A 10 18.79 14.53 15.34
N GLU A 11 17.53 14.92 15.50
CA GLU A 11 16.60 14.23 16.40
C GLU A 11 16.34 12.80 15.92
N ARG A 12 16.03 12.60 14.64
CA ARG A 12 15.79 11.27 14.04
C ARG A 12 16.99 10.33 14.08
N ALA A 13 18.20 10.88 14.21
CA ALA A 13 19.42 10.11 14.40
C ALA A 13 19.51 9.42 15.77
N THR A 14 18.68 9.84 16.75
CA THR A 14 18.75 9.36 18.13
C THR A 14 17.83 8.17 18.43
N TYR A 15 17.03 7.71 17.45
CA TYR A 15 16.07 6.62 17.65
C TYR A 15 15.72 5.90 16.33
N ILE A 16 15.09 4.74 16.45
CA ILE A 16 14.38 4.09 15.34
C ILE A 16 12.94 4.61 15.35
N GLY A 17 12.53 5.29 14.29
CA GLY A 17 11.18 5.85 14.14
C GLY A 17 10.18 4.83 13.58
N SER A 18 8.89 5.07 13.76
CA SER A 18 7.83 4.22 13.21
C SER A 18 7.89 4.11 11.67
N SER A 19 8.26 5.18 10.98
CA SER A 19 8.45 5.17 9.53
C SER A 19 9.64 4.32 9.06
N ASP A 20 10.58 3.99 9.95
CA ASP A 20 11.74 3.16 9.64
C ASP A 20 11.40 1.66 9.75
N ALA A 21 10.25 1.33 10.37
CA ALA A 21 9.90 -0.03 10.76
C ALA A 21 9.92 -1.02 9.61
N LYS A 22 9.41 -0.63 8.45
CA LYS A 22 9.41 -1.48 7.26
C LYS A 22 10.83 -1.83 6.82
N THR A 23 11.72 -0.84 6.75
CA THR A 23 13.11 -1.04 6.36
C THR A 23 13.86 -1.91 7.36
N VAL A 24 13.64 -1.69 8.65
CA VAL A 24 14.26 -2.50 9.71
C VAL A 24 13.79 -3.96 9.63
N ALA A 25 12.50 -4.19 9.31
CA ALA A 25 11.92 -5.52 9.18
C ALA A 25 12.45 -6.31 7.97
N THR A 26 12.97 -5.66 6.92
CA THR A 26 13.53 -6.37 5.76
C THR A 26 14.80 -7.16 6.09
N ALA A 27 15.50 -6.79 7.16
CA ALA A 27 16.81 -7.36 7.52
C ALA A 27 17.83 -7.33 6.36
N ASN A 28 17.73 -6.34 5.51
CA ASN A 28 18.58 -6.16 4.35
C ASN A 28 19.62 -5.07 4.65
N TYR A 29 20.91 -5.45 4.66
CA TYR A 29 21.99 -4.52 4.99
C TYR A 29 22.09 -3.35 4.01
N ASP A 30 21.86 -3.54 2.73
CA ASP A 30 21.90 -2.44 1.74
C ASP A 30 20.81 -1.40 2.00
N GLU A 31 19.63 -1.85 2.44
CA GLU A 31 18.53 -0.94 2.82
C GLU A 31 18.80 -0.30 4.19
N TRP A 32 19.43 -1.01 5.11
CA TRP A 32 19.86 -0.47 6.38
C TRP A 32 20.92 0.61 6.22
N ASP A 33 21.93 0.39 5.37
CA ASP A 33 22.98 1.38 5.10
C ASP A 33 22.41 2.67 4.51
N LYS A 34 21.44 2.56 3.59
CA LYS A 34 20.72 3.72 3.08
C LYS A 34 19.98 4.47 4.18
N LEU A 35 19.27 3.76 5.06
CA LEU A 35 18.57 4.36 6.19
C LEU A 35 19.55 5.00 7.18
N ILE A 36 20.69 4.38 7.43
CA ILE A 36 21.76 4.90 8.29
C ILE A 36 22.34 6.18 7.70
N ALA A 37 22.65 6.21 6.42
CA ALA A 37 23.14 7.40 5.73
C ALA A 37 22.12 8.55 5.81
N GLN A 38 20.83 8.28 5.65
CA GLN A 38 19.76 9.26 5.83
C GLN A 38 19.70 9.80 7.27
N LYS A 39 19.79 8.91 8.27
CA LYS A 39 19.78 9.31 9.69
C LYS A 39 20.99 10.14 10.07
N LYS A 40 22.15 9.85 9.50
CA LYS A 40 23.38 10.64 9.68
C LYS A 40 23.38 11.95 8.89
N GLY A 41 22.40 12.15 7.98
CA GLY A 41 22.33 13.31 7.10
C GLY A 41 23.32 13.28 5.95
N GLU A 42 23.92 12.12 5.65
CA GLU A 42 24.88 11.91 4.57
C GLU A 42 24.17 11.76 3.22
N ASP A 43 22.98 11.13 3.23
CA ASP A 43 22.10 11.01 2.05
C ASP A 43 20.72 11.56 2.40
N VAL A 44 20.51 12.84 2.13
CA VAL A 44 19.22 13.50 2.36
C VAL A 44 18.36 13.34 1.11
N TRP A 45 17.43 12.40 1.16
CA TRP A 45 16.44 12.27 0.11
C TRP A 45 15.67 13.56 -0.11
N LYS A 46 15.60 14.00 -1.37
CA LYS A 46 14.88 15.21 -1.78
C LYS A 46 13.70 14.81 -2.68
N PRO A 47 12.47 15.09 -2.25
CA PRO A 47 11.31 14.83 -3.09
C PRO A 47 11.34 15.72 -4.33
N ASN A 48 10.90 15.20 -5.47
CA ASN A 48 10.59 16.02 -6.61
C ASN A 48 9.34 16.89 -6.33
N LYS A 49 9.06 17.88 -7.18
CA LYS A 49 7.93 18.80 -6.99
C LYS A 49 6.58 18.10 -6.83
N GLN A 50 6.34 17.03 -7.57
CA GLN A 50 5.09 16.28 -7.51
C GLN A 50 4.98 15.51 -6.20
N THR A 51 6.04 14.84 -5.79
CA THR A 51 6.09 14.12 -4.50
C THR A 51 5.93 15.10 -3.33
N GLN A 52 6.57 16.28 -3.40
CA GLN A 52 6.42 17.31 -2.37
C GLN A 52 4.97 17.76 -2.26
N LEU A 53 4.30 18.03 -3.40
CA LEU A 53 2.89 18.42 -3.41
C LEU A 53 1.99 17.35 -2.77
N LEU A 54 2.25 16.07 -3.05
CA LEU A 54 1.49 14.96 -2.45
C LEU A 54 1.72 14.88 -0.93
N MET A 55 2.94 15.10 -0.46
CA MET A 55 3.25 15.14 0.97
C MET A 55 2.56 16.32 1.67
N ASP A 56 2.59 17.49 1.04
CA ASP A 56 1.93 18.69 1.57
C ASP A 56 0.41 18.51 1.64
N ALA A 57 -0.18 17.96 0.56
CA ALA A 57 -1.61 17.62 0.54
C ALA A 57 -1.95 16.58 1.62
N GLY A 58 -1.13 15.55 1.79
CA GLY A 58 -1.28 14.55 2.86
C GLY A 58 -1.36 15.20 4.23
N SER A 59 -0.35 15.98 4.59
CA SER A 59 -0.29 16.66 5.90
C SER A 59 -1.45 17.64 6.13
N HIS A 60 -1.94 18.31 5.08
CA HIS A 60 -3.11 19.18 5.17
C HIS A 60 -4.41 18.40 5.39
N LEU A 61 -4.51 17.20 4.81
CA LEU A 61 -5.70 16.37 4.91
C LEU A 61 -5.76 15.53 6.19
N GLU A 62 -4.66 15.29 6.87
CA GLU A 62 -4.63 14.48 8.10
C GLU A 62 -5.68 14.89 9.13
N PRO A 63 -5.78 16.17 9.57
CA PRO A 63 -6.79 16.58 10.54
C PRO A 63 -8.21 16.34 10.04
N PHE A 64 -8.48 16.64 8.77
CA PHE A 64 -9.79 16.44 8.15
C PHE A 64 -10.17 14.94 8.12
N ILE A 65 -9.22 14.07 7.78
CA ILE A 65 -9.45 12.61 7.73
C ILE A 65 -9.79 12.08 9.12
N ILE A 66 -9.06 12.55 10.13
CA ILE A 66 -9.29 12.14 11.53
C ILE A 66 -10.67 12.60 11.99
N ASP A 67 -11.04 13.88 11.75
CA ASP A 67 -12.35 14.42 12.13
C ASP A 67 -13.48 13.62 11.50
N LYS A 68 -13.38 13.32 10.21
CA LYS A 68 -14.40 12.56 9.49
C LYS A 68 -14.49 11.10 9.93
N TRP A 69 -13.36 10.46 10.17
CA TRP A 69 -13.34 9.11 10.72
C TRP A 69 -13.91 9.07 12.16
N ALA A 70 -13.53 10.03 13.00
CA ALA A 70 -14.03 10.14 14.38
C ALA A 70 -15.54 10.34 14.43
N GLU A 71 -16.07 11.19 13.53
CA GLU A 71 -17.51 11.41 13.36
C GLU A 71 -18.23 10.11 12.91
N GLN A 72 -17.69 9.43 11.88
CA GLN A 72 -18.24 8.20 11.32
C GLN A 72 -18.28 7.07 12.37
N GLU A 73 -17.20 6.89 13.11
CA GLU A 73 -17.05 5.81 14.10
C GLU A 73 -17.56 6.20 15.50
N LYS A 74 -18.07 7.43 15.68
CA LYS A 74 -18.53 7.98 16.96
C LYS A 74 -17.46 7.84 18.07
N ARG A 75 -16.21 8.09 17.71
CA ARG A 75 -15.06 8.01 18.62
C ARG A 75 -14.50 9.40 18.90
N GLN A 76 -13.97 9.55 20.11
CA GLN A 76 -13.20 10.74 20.43
C GLN A 76 -11.71 10.47 20.17
N VAL A 77 -11.05 11.43 19.54
CA VAL A 77 -9.64 11.34 19.21
C VAL A 77 -8.89 12.51 19.83
N ASP A 78 -7.76 12.21 20.45
CA ASP A 78 -6.78 13.22 20.85
C ASP A 78 -5.79 13.42 19.71
N PHE A 79 -5.87 14.56 19.04
CA PHE A 79 -5.08 14.96 17.88
C PHE A 79 -3.70 15.48 18.21
N ARG A 80 -3.41 15.69 19.46
CA ARG A 80 -2.16 16.31 19.85
C ARG A 80 -1.05 15.30 19.70
N GLY A 81 -0.73 15.03 18.43
CA GLY A 81 0.32 14.13 18.00
C GLY A 81 1.58 14.33 18.84
N GLY A 82 1.65 13.65 19.95
CA GLY A 82 2.80 13.65 20.81
C GLY A 82 3.73 12.56 20.35
N GLY A 83 5.00 12.89 20.16
CA GLY A 83 6.03 11.88 20.06
C GLY A 83 6.16 11.14 21.39
N LYS A 84 6.34 9.84 21.35
CA LYS A 84 6.68 9.00 22.50
C LYS A 84 7.93 8.20 22.19
N THR A 85 8.92 8.30 23.05
CA THR A 85 10.12 7.47 22.99
C THR A 85 10.11 6.47 24.14
N ILE A 86 10.43 5.24 23.83
CA ILE A 86 10.66 4.18 24.82
C ILE A 86 12.04 3.57 24.60
N LEU A 87 12.58 2.96 25.63
CA LEU A 87 13.82 2.20 25.54
C LEU A 87 13.48 0.71 25.67
N ARG A 88 13.72 -0.06 24.60
CA ARG A 88 13.54 -1.52 24.60
C ARG A 88 14.89 -2.18 24.34
N ASN A 89 15.34 -3.01 25.27
CA ASN A 89 16.65 -3.69 25.16
C ASN A 89 17.82 -2.73 24.82
N ARG A 90 17.81 -1.51 25.39
CA ARG A 90 18.74 -0.41 25.11
C ARG A 90 18.64 0.21 23.72
N VAL A 91 17.59 -0.14 22.96
CA VAL A 91 17.30 0.47 21.66
C VAL A 91 16.22 1.54 21.85
N PRO A 92 16.48 2.80 21.45
CA PRO A 92 15.48 3.84 21.50
C PRO A 92 14.51 3.71 20.33
N LEU A 93 13.23 3.49 20.64
CA LEU A 93 12.14 3.43 19.69
C LEU A 93 11.25 4.67 19.84
N HIS A 94 10.92 5.32 18.74
CA HIS A 94 10.12 6.54 18.77
C HIS A 94 8.92 6.44 17.83
N SER A 95 7.78 6.94 18.27
CA SER A 95 6.59 7.11 17.42
C SER A 95 6.03 8.51 17.58
N THR A 96 5.74 9.15 16.46
CA THR A 96 4.82 10.28 16.38
C THR A 96 3.48 9.72 15.92
N PHE A 97 2.43 9.94 16.69
CA PHE A 97 1.09 9.44 16.37
C PHE A 97 0.29 10.56 15.71
N ASP A 98 -0.41 10.24 14.62
CA ASP A 98 -1.32 11.21 13.96
C ASP A 98 -2.51 11.51 14.88
N GLY A 99 -2.91 10.55 15.70
CA GLY A 99 -3.92 10.70 16.74
C GLY A 99 -3.96 9.50 17.68
N ARG A 100 -4.76 9.61 18.74
CA ARG A 100 -5.04 8.50 19.68
C ARG A 100 -6.51 8.46 20.03
N VAL A 101 -7.08 7.28 20.04
CA VAL A 101 -8.48 7.08 20.46
C VAL A 101 -8.59 7.25 21.98
N VAL A 102 -9.42 8.17 22.43
CA VAL A 102 -9.67 8.41 23.83
C VAL A 102 -10.29 7.15 24.48
N GLY A 103 -9.79 6.80 25.66
CA GLY A 103 -10.21 5.63 26.41
C GLY A 103 -9.36 4.37 26.14
N SER A 104 -9.11 4.01 24.90
CA SER A 104 -8.27 2.86 24.54
C SER A 104 -6.79 3.20 24.37
N ASN A 105 -6.46 4.47 24.16
CA ASN A 105 -5.13 4.96 23.83
C ASN A 105 -4.55 4.32 22.55
N ALA A 106 -5.40 3.73 21.71
CA ALA A 106 -5.00 3.11 20.44
C ALA A 106 -4.50 4.18 19.47
N PRO A 107 -3.32 4.01 18.86
CA PRO A 107 -2.82 4.93 17.85
C PRO A 107 -3.69 4.94 16.59
N LEU A 108 -3.72 6.11 15.93
CA LEU A 108 -4.16 6.23 14.54
C LEU A 108 -2.94 6.45 13.66
N GLU A 109 -2.94 5.78 12.51
CA GLU A 109 -2.04 6.03 11.38
C GLU A 109 -2.89 6.47 10.19
N ILE A 110 -2.65 7.67 9.70
CA ILE A 110 -3.49 8.34 8.70
C ILE A 110 -2.74 8.43 7.37
N LYS A 111 -3.42 8.11 6.28
CA LYS A 111 -2.87 8.27 4.93
C LYS A 111 -3.87 8.92 3.98
N ALA A 112 -3.43 9.94 3.25
CA ALA A 112 -4.12 10.41 2.05
C ALA A 112 -3.54 9.67 0.84
N HIS A 113 -4.34 8.84 0.18
CA HIS A 113 -3.91 8.02 -0.95
C HIS A 113 -4.56 8.48 -2.24
N PHE A 114 -3.74 8.76 -3.26
CA PHE A 114 -4.17 9.25 -4.58
C PHE A 114 -3.95 8.22 -5.70
N GLY A 115 -3.62 6.98 -5.34
CA GLY A 115 -3.42 5.86 -6.27
C GLY A 115 -4.63 4.93 -6.35
N PHE A 116 -4.39 3.73 -6.89
CA PHE A 116 -5.43 2.72 -7.17
C PHE A 116 -5.46 1.56 -6.17
N LYS A 117 -4.54 1.51 -5.21
CA LYS A 117 -4.54 0.48 -4.16
C LYS A 117 -5.83 0.55 -3.36
N ASP A 118 -6.27 -0.60 -2.84
CA ASP A 118 -7.37 -0.65 -1.88
C ASP A 118 -6.87 -0.52 -0.43
N ILE A 119 -7.81 -0.56 0.52
CA ILE A 119 -7.49 -0.37 1.93
C ILE A 119 -6.68 -1.54 2.49
N ASP A 120 -6.88 -2.76 2.00
CA ASP A 120 -6.18 -3.93 2.51
C ASP A 120 -4.72 -3.92 2.04
N GLU A 121 -4.46 -3.64 0.76
CA GLU A 121 -3.11 -3.44 0.24
C GLU A 121 -2.34 -2.32 0.96
N LEU A 122 -3.04 -1.25 1.36
CA LEU A 122 -2.41 -0.16 2.11
C LEU A 122 -2.18 -0.57 3.56
N ALA A 123 -3.12 -1.26 4.20
CA ALA A 123 -2.97 -1.74 5.57
C ALA A 123 -1.78 -2.70 5.67
N ASP A 124 -1.64 -3.65 4.74
CA ASP A 124 -0.48 -4.55 4.66
C ASP A 124 0.83 -3.79 4.50
N PHE A 125 0.85 -2.78 3.62
CA PHE A 125 2.04 -1.99 3.38
C PHE A 125 2.50 -1.21 4.61
N TYR A 126 1.55 -0.67 5.41
CA TYR A 126 1.82 0.12 6.60
C TYR A 126 1.75 -0.69 7.91
N ALA A 127 1.42 -1.98 7.85
CA ALA A 127 1.36 -2.84 9.03
C ALA A 127 2.64 -2.80 9.89
N PRO A 128 3.87 -2.85 9.34
CA PRO A 128 5.08 -2.70 10.16
C PRO A 128 5.13 -1.41 10.96
N GLN A 129 4.69 -0.28 10.39
CA GLN A 129 4.61 1.01 11.07
C GLN A 129 3.58 0.97 12.20
N CYS A 130 2.42 0.38 11.95
CA CYS A 130 1.36 0.22 12.96
C CYS A 130 1.80 -0.71 14.11
N GLN A 131 2.54 -1.80 13.83
CA GLN A 131 3.12 -2.66 14.85
C GLN A 131 4.11 -1.89 15.74
N HIS A 132 4.97 -1.08 15.12
CA HIS A 132 5.89 -0.21 15.85
C HIS A 132 5.13 0.78 16.76
N HIS A 133 4.06 1.39 16.25
CA HIS A 133 3.20 2.27 17.06
C HIS A 133 2.62 1.54 18.27
N MET A 134 2.13 0.31 18.10
CA MET A 134 1.57 -0.47 19.20
C MET A 134 2.63 -0.83 20.24
N ILE A 135 3.85 -1.19 19.83
CA ILE A 135 4.98 -1.42 20.73
C ILE A 135 5.27 -0.16 21.56
N VAL A 136 5.39 1.00 20.93
CA VAL A 136 5.74 2.26 21.59
C VAL A 136 4.59 2.75 22.47
N ALA A 137 3.35 2.64 22.01
CA ALA A 137 2.17 3.01 22.80
C ALA A 137 1.95 2.08 23.99
N GLY A 138 2.31 0.80 23.88
CA GLY A 138 2.03 -0.25 24.86
C GLY A 138 0.60 -0.75 24.78
N VAL A 139 0.06 -0.87 23.56
CA VAL A 139 -1.31 -1.30 23.27
C VAL A 139 -1.32 -2.41 22.22
N ASN A 140 -2.47 -3.08 22.07
CA ASN A 140 -2.59 -4.23 21.16
C ASN A 140 -3.41 -3.92 19.89
N VAL A 141 -3.78 -2.66 19.70
CA VAL A 141 -4.61 -2.23 18.55
C VAL A 141 -4.09 -0.91 18.02
N CYS A 142 -4.06 -0.78 16.68
CA CYS A 142 -3.84 0.44 15.94
C CYS A 142 -4.93 0.59 14.88
N PHE A 143 -5.42 1.80 14.65
CA PHE A 143 -6.34 2.07 13.56
C PHE A 143 -5.58 2.67 12.37
N PHE A 144 -5.58 1.96 11.27
CA PHE A 144 -5.10 2.46 9.99
C PHE A 144 -6.26 3.06 9.22
N VAL A 145 -6.17 4.33 8.87
CA VAL A 145 -7.24 5.09 8.21
C VAL A 145 -6.70 5.72 6.93
N ALA A 146 -7.35 5.49 5.82
CA ALA A 146 -6.95 6.04 4.53
C ALA A 146 -8.09 6.80 3.85
N MET A 147 -7.79 8.01 3.36
CA MET A 147 -8.65 8.72 2.44
C MET A 147 -8.21 8.45 1.00
N PHE A 148 -9.13 7.96 0.19
CA PHE A 148 -8.92 7.72 -1.24
C PHE A 148 -9.35 8.94 -2.04
N GLY A 149 -8.39 9.82 -2.39
CA GLY A 149 -8.66 11.08 -3.08
C GLY A 149 -9.40 10.91 -4.41
N VAL A 150 -9.07 9.86 -5.19
CA VAL A 150 -9.72 9.56 -6.48
C VAL A 150 -11.20 9.17 -6.31
N ARG A 151 -11.53 8.53 -5.17
CA ARG A 151 -12.88 8.00 -4.89
C ARG A 151 -13.63 8.82 -3.86
N CYS A 152 -13.01 9.85 -3.27
CA CYS A 152 -13.56 10.71 -2.23
C CYS A 152 -14.20 9.92 -1.07
N ARG A 153 -13.52 8.87 -0.59
CA ARG A 153 -14.01 8.02 0.51
C ARG A 153 -12.93 7.80 1.55
N ILE A 154 -13.35 7.60 2.80
CA ILE A 154 -12.48 7.21 3.91
C ILE A 154 -12.80 5.76 4.27
N GLU A 155 -11.77 4.94 4.31
CA GLU A 155 -11.83 3.55 4.73
C GLU A 155 -10.79 3.30 5.82
N TRP A 156 -10.99 2.28 6.61
CA TRP A 156 -10.09 1.97 7.71
C TRP A 156 -10.02 0.49 8.03
N ARG A 157 -8.95 0.11 8.71
CA ARG A 157 -8.75 -1.22 9.29
C ARG A 157 -8.29 -1.10 10.73
N MET A 158 -8.79 -1.98 11.59
CA MET A 158 -8.28 -2.17 12.93
C MET A 158 -7.21 -3.26 12.86
N LEU A 159 -5.96 -2.87 13.04
CA LEU A 159 -4.85 -3.79 13.04
C LEU A 159 -4.58 -4.25 14.48
N LYS A 160 -4.45 -5.56 14.67
CA LYS A 160 -4.06 -6.15 15.95
C LYS A 160 -2.55 -6.32 16.00
N LYS A 161 -2.03 -6.35 17.22
CA LYS A 161 -0.63 -6.61 17.44
C LYS A 161 -0.32 -8.08 17.18
N ASP A 162 0.61 -8.33 16.29
CA ASP A 162 1.23 -9.63 16.08
C ASP A 162 2.41 -9.77 17.04
N GLU A 163 2.21 -10.49 18.14
CA GLU A 163 3.21 -10.60 19.20
C GLU A 163 4.48 -11.25 18.70
N ARG A 164 4.38 -12.31 17.88
CA ARG A 164 5.54 -13.02 17.34
C ARG A 164 6.33 -12.12 16.39
N TRP A 165 5.63 -11.48 15.46
CA TRP A 165 6.26 -10.52 14.57
C TRP A 165 6.96 -9.39 15.34
N CYS A 166 6.31 -8.87 16.38
CA CYS A 166 6.88 -7.81 17.22
C CYS A 166 8.13 -8.26 17.97
N GLU A 167 8.19 -9.50 18.46
CA GLU A 167 9.38 -10.05 19.10
C GLU A 167 10.55 -10.12 18.14
N ASP A 168 10.34 -10.69 16.94
CA ASP A 168 11.34 -10.80 15.89
C ASP A 168 11.76 -9.41 15.37
N TYR A 169 10.81 -8.48 15.24
CA TYR A 169 11.08 -7.09 14.88
C TYR A 169 11.98 -6.39 15.90
N LEU A 170 11.73 -6.60 17.18
CA LEU A 170 12.58 -6.03 18.25
C LEU A 170 14.00 -6.60 18.23
N ALA A 171 14.16 -7.86 17.83
CA ALA A 171 15.48 -8.45 17.61
C ALA A 171 16.19 -7.75 16.42
N ASN A 172 15.49 -7.53 15.32
CA ASN A 172 16.02 -6.77 14.18
C ASN A 172 16.32 -5.32 14.53
N CYS A 173 15.51 -4.66 15.36
CA CYS A 173 15.81 -3.31 15.87
C CYS A 173 17.14 -3.28 16.65
N LYS A 174 17.41 -4.31 17.44
CA LYS A 174 18.67 -4.43 18.19
C LYS A 174 19.85 -4.59 17.22
N SER A 175 19.72 -5.44 16.21
CA SER A 175 20.76 -5.67 15.20
C SER A 175 21.00 -4.41 14.34
N PHE A 176 19.93 -3.74 13.90
CA PHE A 176 20.02 -2.47 13.18
C PHE A 176 20.71 -1.38 14.02
N TRP A 177 20.36 -1.28 15.30
CA TRP A 177 20.93 -0.26 16.18
C TRP A 177 22.41 -0.50 16.46
N ALA A 178 22.83 -1.77 16.62
CA ALA A 178 24.25 -2.13 16.71
C ALA A 178 25.00 -1.74 15.43
N HIS A 179 24.43 -2.09 14.27
CA HIS A 179 25.00 -1.71 12.97
C HIS A 179 25.12 -0.18 12.81
N TYR A 180 24.08 0.55 13.22
CA TYR A 180 24.08 2.02 13.22
C TYR A 180 25.21 2.61 14.09
N GLN A 181 25.55 1.96 15.22
CA GLN A 181 26.61 2.38 16.13
C GLN A 181 28.02 1.94 15.69
N GLY A 182 28.11 1.12 14.65
CA GLY A 182 29.37 0.56 14.16
C GLY A 182 29.80 -0.70 14.89
N ASP A 183 28.91 -1.30 15.70
CA ASP A 183 29.11 -2.58 16.34
C ASP A 183 28.80 -3.74 15.37
N THR A 184 29.29 -4.95 15.68
CA THR A 184 28.93 -6.14 14.91
C THR A 184 27.46 -6.50 15.22
N PRO A 185 26.53 -6.44 14.24
CA PRO A 185 25.15 -6.84 14.46
C PRO A 185 25.04 -8.35 14.64
N HIS A 186 23.99 -8.79 15.33
CA HIS A 186 23.54 -10.18 15.22
C HIS A 186 22.90 -10.37 13.85
N ASP A 187 22.96 -11.58 13.29
CA ASP A 187 22.36 -11.86 11.98
C ASP A 187 20.85 -11.55 12.03
N PRO A 188 20.41 -10.52 11.31
CA PRO A 188 19.00 -10.17 11.27
C PRO A 188 18.24 -11.18 10.39
N ILE A 189 16.97 -11.36 10.68
CA ILE A 189 16.09 -12.28 9.96
C ILE A 189 15.03 -11.47 9.21
N PRO A 190 14.89 -11.60 7.87
CA PRO A 190 13.80 -10.99 7.14
C PRO A 190 12.46 -11.44 7.71
N LEU A 191 11.60 -10.48 8.06
CA LEU A 191 10.31 -10.80 8.64
C LEU A 191 9.27 -11.07 7.54
N PRO A 192 8.37 -12.04 7.77
CA PRO A 192 7.21 -12.22 6.90
C PRO A 192 6.28 -10.99 6.99
N PRO A 193 5.31 -10.87 6.07
CA PRO A 193 4.22 -9.91 6.24
C PRO A 193 3.59 -10.05 7.62
N VAL A 194 3.16 -8.93 8.20
CA VAL A 194 2.48 -8.92 9.50
C VAL A 194 1.15 -9.65 9.36
N ASP A 195 0.91 -10.62 10.21
CA ASP A 195 -0.43 -11.22 10.35
C ASP A 195 -1.26 -10.37 11.32
N HIS A 196 -2.10 -9.51 10.77
CA HIS A 196 -3.00 -8.65 11.54
C HIS A 196 -4.47 -9.02 11.34
N SER A 197 -4.74 -10.09 10.62
CA SER A 197 -6.09 -10.58 10.37
C SER A 197 -6.53 -11.58 11.44
N ASP A 198 -7.81 -11.52 11.82
CA ASP A 198 -8.47 -12.63 12.53
C ASP A 198 -8.86 -13.75 11.54
N MET A 199 -8.48 -13.60 10.29
CA MET A 199 -8.83 -14.51 9.22
C MET A 199 -7.79 -15.64 9.17
N TYR A 200 -8.25 -16.84 9.36
CA TYR A 200 -7.47 -18.04 9.09
C TYR A 200 -7.50 -18.33 7.58
N THR A 201 -6.42 -18.87 7.06
CA THR A 201 -6.36 -19.33 5.67
C THR A 201 -7.09 -20.65 5.57
N ILE A 202 -8.01 -20.75 4.64
CA ILE A 202 -8.64 -22.03 4.25
C ILE A 202 -7.94 -22.45 2.97
N ASP A 203 -7.12 -23.49 3.06
CA ASP A 203 -6.39 -24.02 1.90
C ASP A 203 -7.33 -24.76 0.93
N ASP A 204 -8.44 -25.30 1.43
CA ASP A 204 -9.49 -25.93 0.62
C ASP A 204 -10.87 -25.49 1.12
N MET A 205 -11.62 -24.79 0.28
CA MET A 205 -12.98 -24.33 0.58
C MET A 205 -13.94 -25.47 0.93
N ARG A 206 -13.66 -26.70 0.46
CA ARG A 206 -14.43 -27.89 0.78
C ARG A 206 -14.35 -28.30 2.26
N SER A 207 -13.38 -27.75 2.99
CA SER A 207 -13.24 -27.96 4.44
C SER A 207 -14.19 -27.09 5.27
N LEU A 208 -14.94 -26.16 4.64
CA LEU A 208 -15.91 -25.32 5.33
C LEU A 208 -17.09 -26.14 5.84
N ASP A 209 -17.49 -25.89 7.10
CA ASP A 209 -18.71 -26.45 7.67
C ASP A 209 -19.93 -26.03 6.82
N GLY A 210 -20.69 -27.03 6.34
CA GLY A 210 -21.86 -26.80 5.49
C GLY A 210 -21.58 -26.76 3.99
N TRP A 211 -20.33 -27.01 3.54
CA TRP A 211 -20.05 -27.20 2.12
C TRP A 211 -20.79 -28.43 1.56
N THR A 212 -21.45 -28.26 0.43
CA THR A 212 -22.28 -29.30 -0.20
C THR A 212 -21.73 -29.69 -1.56
N ASP A 213 -22.18 -30.84 -2.09
CA ASP A 213 -21.89 -31.27 -3.47
C ASP A 213 -22.40 -30.23 -4.50
N GLU A 214 -23.49 -29.53 -4.18
CA GLU A 214 -24.05 -28.46 -5.03
C GLU A 214 -23.10 -27.25 -5.08
N ASP A 215 -22.49 -26.89 -3.95
CA ASP A 215 -21.45 -25.85 -3.88
C ASP A 215 -20.25 -26.26 -4.72
N ASP A 216 -19.80 -27.50 -4.61
CA ASP A 216 -18.65 -28.01 -5.38
C ASP A 216 -18.91 -27.93 -6.90
N HIS A 217 -20.09 -28.29 -7.35
CA HIS A 217 -20.49 -28.15 -8.74
C HIS A 217 -20.55 -26.69 -9.19
N LEU A 218 -21.17 -25.83 -8.39
CA LEU A 218 -21.31 -24.42 -8.71
C LEU A 218 -19.94 -23.71 -8.78
N PHE A 219 -19.11 -23.90 -7.77
CA PHE A 219 -17.78 -23.26 -7.72
C PHE A 219 -16.84 -23.86 -8.75
N GLY A 220 -16.90 -25.17 -9.01
CA GLY A 220 -16.13 -25.80 -10.08
C GLY A 220 -16.46 -25.24 -11.46
N PHE A 221 -17.74 -25.02 -11.76
CA PHE A 221 -18.18 -24.37 -12.99
C PHE A 221 -17.66 -22.92 -13.10
N GLN A 222 -17.77 -22.14 -12.03
CA GLN A 222 -17.26 -20.77 -12.02
C GLN A 222 -15.73 -20.72 -12.14
N ALA A 223 -15.00 -21.62 -11.50
CA ALA A 223 -13.56 -21.72 -11.62
C ALA A 223 -13.14 -22.02 -13.07
N GLN A 224 -13.87 -22.91 -13.77
CA GLN A 224 -13.60 -23.18 -15.18
C GLN A 224 -13.78 -21.92 -16.03
N HIS A 225 -14.87 -21.16 -15.80
CA HIS A 225 -15.07 -19.88 -16.49
C HIS A 225 -13.95 -18.87 -16.25
N ILE A 226 -13.40 -18.82 -15.04
CA ILE A 226 -12.25 -17.95 -14.72
C ILE A 226 -11.02 -18.38 -15.51
N ILE A 227 -10.77 -19.70 -15.61
CA ILE A 227 -9.64 -20.25 -16.36
C ILE A 227 -9.78 -19.93 -17.85
N ASP A 228 -10.95 -20.22 -18.42
CA ASP A 228 -11.24 -20.02 -19.84
C ASP A 228 -11.15 -18.54 -20.22
N SER A 229 -11.64 -17.64 -19.33
CA SER A 229 -11.56 -16.20 -19.56
C SER A 229 -10.13 -15.67 -19.50
N LYS A 230 -9.25 -16.21 -18.65
CA LYS A 230 -7.83 -15.80 -18.59
C LYS A 230 -7.11 -16.08 -19.91
N GLU A 231 -7.34 -17.21 -20.50
CA GLU A 231 -6.74 -17.57 -21.79
C GLU A 231 -7.27 -16.68 -22.92
N ALA A 232 -8.57 -16.44 -22.95
CA ALA A 232 -9.20 -15.52 -23.91
C ALA A 232 -8.69 -14.07 -23.75
N VAL A 233 -8.54 -13.59 -22.52
CA VAL A 233 -7.98 -12.25 -22.25
C VAL A 233 -6.51 -12.16 -22.70
N LYS A 234 -5.71 -13.18 -22.43
CA LYS A 234 -4.30 -13.24 -22.86
C LYS A 234 -4.19 -13.20 -24.38
N ILE A 235 -4.96 -14.04 -25.08
CA ILE A 235 -5.01 -14.03 -26.55
C ILE A 235 -5.45 -12.66 -27.08
N GLY A 236 -6.47 -12.06 -26.45
CA GLY A 236 -6.95 -10.73 -26.78
C GLY A 236 -5.89 -9.62 -26.62
N ASP A 237 -5.08 -9.70 -25.57
CA ASP A 237 -4.03 -8.72 -25.31
C ASP A 237 -2.82 -8.91 -26.25
N GLU A 238 -2.47 -10.13 -26.60
CA GLU A 238 -1.46 -10.43 -27.62
C GLU A 238 -1.90 -9.89 -28.98
N ALA A 239 -3.16 -10.11 -29.37
CA ALA A 239 -3.70 -9.55 -30.60
C ALA A 239 -3.69 -8.02 -30.62
N LYS A 240 -4.09 -7.35 -29.50
CA LYS A 240 -4.01 -5.90 -29.38
C LYS A 240 -2.59 -5.38 -29.55
N ASN A 241 -1.60 -6.07 -29.00
CA ASN A 241 -0.19 -5.68 -29.13
C ASN A 241 0.29 -5.82 -30.58
N MET A 242 -0.08 -6.89 -31.28
CA MET A 242 0.23 -7.04 -32.70
C MET A 242 -0.32 -5.88 -33.54
N PHE A 243 -1.53 -5.40 -33.24
CA PHE A 243 -2.10 -4.23 -33.92
C PHE A 243 -1.34 -2.94 -33.56
N LYS A 244 -0.96 -2.76 -32.30
CA LYS A 244 -0.20 -1.58 -31.85
C LYS A 244 1.16 -1.48 -32.54
N ASP A 245 1.83 -2.62 -32.74
CA ASP A 245 3.14 -2.68 -33.41
C ASP A 245 3.08 -2.28 -34.89
N LYS A 246 1.92 -2.35 -35.50
CA LYS A 246 1.70 -1.91 -36.89
C LYS A 246 1.47 -0.41 -37.04
N LEU A 247 1.24 0.33 -35.95
CA LEU A 247 1.00 1.77 -36.01
C LEU A 247 2.31 2.52 -36.28
N PRO A 248 2.47 3.23 -37.40
CA PRO A 248 3.68 4.01 -37.69
C PRO A 248 3.99 5.03 -36.59
N LYS A 249 5.28 5.33 -36.35
CA LYS A 249 5.72 6.21 -35.26
C LYS A 249 5.09 7.62 -35.31
N ASN A 250 4.83 8.13 -36.48
CA ASN A 250 4.24 9.47 -36.74
C ASN A 250 2.73 9.42 -36.97
N CYS A 251 2.09 8.27 -36.87
CA CYS A 251 0.65 8.09 -37.02
C CYS A 251 -0.07 8.18 -35.69
N ARG A 252 -1.13 8.97 -35.61
CA ARG A 252 -1.97 9.13 -34.42
C ARG A 252 -3.14 8.15 -34.36
N ARG A 253 -3.61 7.70 -35.49
CA ARG A 253 -4.78 6.82 -35.60
C ARG A 253 -4.67 5.94 -36.83
N MET A 254 -5.03 4.69 -36.65
CA MET A 254 -5.20 3.71 -37.72
C MET A 254 -6.49 2.91 -37.45
N ASP A 255 -7.31 2.75 -38.43
CA ASP A 255 -8.50 1.92 -38.38
C ASP A 255 -8.30 0.73 -39.34
N TYR A 256 -8.62 -0.47 -38.83
CA TYR A 256 -8.66 -1.70 -39.61
C TYR A 256 -10.10 -2.17 -39.73
N ASP A 257 -10.66 -2.19 -40.93
CA ASP A 257 -12.01 -2.70 -41.20
C ASP A 257 -12.03 -4.22 -41.19
N ILE A 258 -12.92 -4.80 -40.40
CA ILE A 258 -13.09 -6.26 -40.28
C ILE A 258 -14.07 -6.70 -41.39
N GLY A 259 -13.64 -7.67 -42.20
CA GLY A 259 -14.47 -8.26 -43.26
C GLY A 259 -15.33 -9.44 -42.78
N GLY A 260 -15.96 -10.11 -43.69
CA GLY A 260 -16.75 -11.32 -43.45
C GLY A 260 -17.98 -11.08 -42.59
N ASN A 261 -18.20 -11.96 -41.61
CA ASN A 261 -19.36 -11.92 -40.71
C ASN A 261 -19.36 -10.71 -39.75
N LEU A 262 -18.24 -9.98 -39.66
CA LEU A 262 -18.07 -8.80 -38.81
C LEU A 262 -17.97 -7.52 -39.68
N LYS A 263 -18.56 -7.54 -40.86
CA LYS A 263 -18.59 -6.36 -41.76
C LYS A 263 -19.18 -5.13 -41.03
N GLY A 264 -18.48 -4.02 -41.11
CA GLY A 264 -18.84 -2.77 -40.42
C GLY A 264 -18.21 -2.61 -39.02
N HIS A 265 -17.62 -3.66 -38.48
CA HIS A 265 -16.79 -3.56 -37.28
C HIS A 265 -15.37 -3.14 -37.64
N LYS A 266 -14.71 -2.41 -36.74
CA LYS A 266 -13.34 -1.93 -36.94
C LYS A 266 -12.51 -2.16 -35.69
N ILE A 267 -11.21 -2.39 -35.88
CA ILE A 267 -10.22 -2.24 -34.82
C ILE A 267 -9.58 -0.86 -35.00
N ARG A 268 -9.62 -0.07 -33.95
CA ARG A 268 -9.01 1.26 -33.93
C ARG A 268 -7.81 1.29 -33.02
N ILE A 269 -6.69 1.77 -33.53
CA ILE A 269 -5.49 2.00 -32.75
C ILE A 269 -5.24 3.51 -32.73
N THR A 270 -5.02 4.05 -31.54
CA THR A 270 -4.72 5.47 -31.38
C THR A 270 -3.47 5.65 -30.54
N ARG A 271 -2.75 6.74 -30.79
CA ARG A 271 -1.60 7.19 -29.99
C ARG A 271 -1.92 8.55 -29.39
N SER A 272 -1.83 8.65 -28.08
CA SER A 272 -1.98 9.91 -27.34
C SER A 272 -0.78 10.85 -27.61
N ARG A 273 -0.89 12.10 -27.18
CA ARG A 273 0.25 13.05 -27.21
C ARG A 273 1.42 12.60 -26.32
N SER A 274 1.14 11.85 -25.25
CA SER A 274 2.15 11.26 -24.36
C SER A 274 2.79 9.98 -24.91
N GLY A 275 2.36 9.50 -26.08
CA GLY A 275 2.89 8.28 -26.71
C GLY A 275 2.14 6.99 -26.34
N THR A 276 1.21 7.03 -25.39
CA THR A 276 0.41 5.86 -24.99
C THR A 276 -0.45 5.37 -26.15
N MET A 277 -0.39 4.07 -26.45
CA MET A 277 -1.20 3.44 -27.49
C MET A 277 -2.37 2.67 -26.91
N THR A 278 -3.54 2.86 -27.52
CA THR A 278 -4.76 2.11 -27.20
C THR A 278 -5.24 1.34 -28.43
N CYS A 279 -5.83 0.17 -28.20
CA CYS A 279 -6.48 -0.62 -29.23
C CYS A 279 -7.92 -0.90 -28.77
N SER A 280 -8.89 -0.57 -29.60
CA SER A 280 -10.31 -0.68 -29.27
C SER A 280 -11.10 -1.25 -30.43
N HIS A 281 -12.15 -1.99 -30.11
CA HIS A 281 -13.16 -2.45 -31.06
C HIS A 281 -14.24 -1.37 -31.24
N ILE A 282 -14.60 -1.07 -32.47
CA ILE A 282 -15.69 -0.17 -32.85
C ILE A 282 -16.74 -0.99 -33.55
N ALA A 283 -17.90 -1.10 -32.95
CA ALA A 283 -19.08 -1.71 -33.56
C ALA A 283 -19.73 -0.76 -34.57
N PRO A 284 -20.41 -1.26 -35.60
CA PRO A 284 -21.23 -0.44 -36.47
C PRO A 284 -22.31 0.27 -35.65
N LYS A 285 -22.64 1.49 -36.05
CA LYS A 285 -23.80 2.17 -35.46
C LYS A 285 -25.06 1.40 -35.86
N GLU A 286 -25.86 1.00 -34.89
CA GLU A 286 -27.21 0.51 -35.17
C GLU A 286 -27.94 1.56 -35.99
N ALA A 287 -28.52 1.15 -37.14
CA ALA A 287 -29.43 2.02 -37.88
C ALA A 287 -30.58 2.34 -36.91
N LYS A 288 -30.76 3.61 -36.59
CA LYS A 288 -32.01 4.03 -35.95
C LYS A 288 -33.09 3.81 -36.97
N ASP A 289 -33.97 2.85 -36.70
CA ASP A 289 -35.22 2.75 -37.44
C ASP A 289 -35.98 4.08 -37.15
N ASP A 290 -36.14 4.86 -38.23
CA ASP A 290 -36.98 6.09 -38.27
C ASP A 290 -38.47 5.68 -38.31
#